data_fa2f05ffe443ec06d4c62a702ded58c6
#
_entry.id   fa2f05ffe443ec06d4c62a702ded58c6
#
_cell.length_a   1.000
_cell.length_b   1.000
_cell.length_c   1.000
_cell.angle_alpha   90.00
_cell.angle_beta   90.00
_cell.angle_gamma   90.00
#
_symmetry.space_group_name_H-M   'P 1'
#
loop_
_entity.id
_entity.type
_entity.pdbx_description
1 polymer ?
#
loop_
_entity_poly.entity_id
_entity_poly.type
_entity_poly.pdbx_seq_one_letter_code
_entity_poly.pdbx_strand_id
1 'polypeptide(L)'
;MAWRNAVNGVLQQLTGYQLRRAALPAPRPAPAEPPAVAQKQAPQKQAAKASQFPADYDDEAKDIIRAVKPYTMTSPERLNAFVLATRHIVRHGIPGDVVECGVWRGGSMQACARTLLSLGETGRDLYLFDTYEGMTPPTAEDLRRDGRPAQELLDAQGKDRPIWAVASLEDVQAGFEQVPYPKDRVHYVRGKVEDTVPGQAPEQISILRLDTDWYASTKHELQHLYGRLVSGGVLLIDDYGYWQGSRQAVDEFLEETGEQLLLLRMDEGRIAVKP
;
A
#
# COMPACT_ATOMS: atom_id res chain seq x y z
N MET A 1 -4.69 50.35 23.77
CA MET A 1 -5.24 50.61 25.13
C MET A 1 -6.68 51.17 25.09
N ALA A 2 -7.05 52.02 24.17
CA ALA A 2 -8.37 52.66 24.09
C ALA A 2 -9.61 51.73 24.06
N TRP A 3 -9.60 50.64 23.31
CA TRP A 3 -10.75 49.72 23.17
C TRP A 3 -11.09 48.97 24.47
N ARG A 4 -10.08 48.65 25.32
CA ARG A 4 -10.29 47.99 26.63
C ARG A 4 -11.03 48.87 27.61
N ASN A 5 -10.77 50.16 27.56
CA ASN A 5 -11.46 51.13 28.45
C ASN A 5 -12.93 51.27 28.04
N ALA A 6 -13.22 51.21 26.72
CA ALA A 6 -14.59 51.24 26.25
C ALA A 6 -15.37 49.97 26.61
N VAL A 7 -14.74 48.79 26.46
CA VAL A 7 -15.36 47.51 26.84
C VAL A 7 -15.60 47.41 28.34
N ASN A 8 -14.65 47.84 29.15
CA ASN A 8 -14.82 47.85 30.60
C ASN A 8 -15.89 48.85 31.08
N GLY A 9 -16.05 49.98 30.40
CA GLY A 9 -17.14 50.93 30.68
C GLY A 9 -18.52 50.33 30.49
N VAL A 10 -18.74 49.63 29.36
CA VAL A 10 -20.00 48.95 29.04
C VAL A 10 -20.25 47.76 29.98
N LEU A 11 -19.24 46.95 30.27
CA LEU A 11 -19.33 45.81 31.18
C LEU A 11 -19.71 46.25 32.60
N GLN A 12 -19.09 47.31 33.08
CA GLN A 12 -19.35 47.83 34.43
C GLN A 12 -20.77 48.40 34.59
N GLN A 13 -21.28 49.05 33.51
CA GLN A 13 -22.68 49.54 33.50
C GLN A 13 -23.71 48.44 33.47
N LEU A 14 -23.44 47.32 32.75
CA LEU A 14 -24.41 46.25 32.54
C LEU A 14 -24.36 45.15 33.60
N THR A 15 -23.18 44.87 34.18
CA THR A 15 -22.97 43.70 35.06
C THR A 15 -22.31 43.99 36.41
N GLY A 16 -21.80 45.20 36.62
CA GLY A 16 -21.04 45.59 37.83
C GLY A 16 -19.60 45.05 37.85
N TYR A 17 -19.13 44.33 36.82
CA TYR A 17 -17.80 43.71 36.77
C TYR A 17 -16.83 44.45 35.85
N GLN A 18 -15.53 44.37 36.14
CA GLN A 18 -14.45 44.89 35.29
C GLN A 18 -13.43 43.82 34.97
N LEU A 19 -12.96 43.77 33.72
CA LEU A 19 -11.84 42.92 33.29
C LEU A 19 -10.53 43.52 33.79
N ARG A 20 -9.90 42.89 34.78
CA ARG A 20 -8.55 43.22 35.24
C ARG A 20 -7.55 42.19 34.69
N ARG A 21 -6.38 42.65 34.30
CA ARG A 21 -5.27 41.78 33.96
C ARG A 21 -4.76 41.14 35.26
N ALA A 22 -4.80 39.81 35.37
CA ALA A 22 -4.14 39.10 36.46
C ALA A 22 -2.63 39.37 36.37
N ALA A 23 -2.03 39.82 37.47
CA ALA A 23 -0.59 39.90 37.54
C ALA A 23 -0.04 38.46 37.58
N LEU A 24 0.88 38.16 36.67
CA LEU A 24 1.61 36.89 36.73
C LEU A 24 2.37 36.86 38.07
N PRO A 25 2.35 35.76 38.84
CA PRO A 25 3.16 35.61 40.01
C PRO A 25 4.64 35.73 39.64
N ALA A 26 5.40 36.40 40.49
CA ALA A 26 6.85 36.52 40.31
C ALA A 26 7.51 35.13 40.23
N PRO A 27 8.54 34.96 39.41
CA PRO A 27 9.24 33.67 39.33
C PRO A 27 9.81 33.34 40.73
N ARG A 28 9.56 32.11 41.17
CA ARG A 28 10.19 31.59 42.39
C ARG A 28 11.71 31.57 42.21
N PRO A 29 12.51 31.91 43.20
CA PRO A 29 13.94 31.71 43.15
C PRO A 29 14.25 30.22 42.96
N ALA A 30 15.18 29.92 42.08
CA ALA A 30 15.63 28.55 41.80
C ALA A 30 16.11 27.89 43.12
N PRO A 31 15.80 26.62 43.34
CA PRO A 31 16.37 25.87 44.47
C PRO A 31 17.89 25.82 44.32
N ALA A 32 18.64 25.97 45.43
CA ALA A 32 20.09 25.81 45.44
C ALA A 32 20.47 24.41 44.95
N GLU A 33 21.44 24.32 44.04
CA GLU A 33 21.96 23.04 43.51
C GLU A 33 22.49 22.19 44.69
N PRO A 34 22.08 20.93 44.77
CA PRO A 34 22.70 19.99 45.68
C PRO A 34 24.14 19.68 45.23
N PRO A 35 25.08 19.37 46.16
CA PRO A 35 26.46 19.09 45.83
C PRO A 35 26.55 17.92 44.83
N ALA A 36 27.43 18.07 43.87
CA ALA A 36 27.67 17.08 42.78
C ALA A 36 27.99 15.70 43.37
N VAL A 37 27.00 14.82 43.34
CA VAL A 37 27.22 13.38 43.55
C VAL A 37 27.74 12.84 42.25
N ALA A 38 28.96 12.24 42.28
CA ALA A 38 29.54 11.58 41.12
C ALA A 38 28.57 10.56 40.55
N GLN A 39 27.91 10.92 39.45
CA GLN A 39 27.07 9.97 38.68
C GLN A 39 27.98 8.92 38.06
N LYS A 40 27.92 7.70 38.58
CA LYS A 40 28.37 6.52 37.84
C LYS A 40 27.60 6.50 36.53
N GLN A 41 28.30 6.71 35.41
CA GLN A 41 27.73 6.61 34.09
C GLN A 41 27.11 5.21 33.96
N ALA A 42 25.76 5.17 33.92
CA ALA A 42 25.06 3.99 33.49
C ALA A 42 25.52 3.65 32.04
N PRO A 43 25.70 2.37 31.70
CA PRO A 43 26.10 2.02 30.37
C PRO A 43 25.12 2.64 29.37
N GLN A 44 25.63 3.52 28.49
CA GLN A 44 24.85 4.04 27.38
C GLN A 44 24.36 2.82 26.59
N LYS A 45 23.06 2.51 26.69
CA LYS A 45 22.42 1.63 25.74
C LYS A 45 22.71 2.24 24.37
N GLN A 46 23.57 1.56 23.58
CA GLN A 46 23.70 1.87 22.16
C GLN A 46 22.28 2.00 21.62
N ALA A 47 21.95 3.17 21.10
CA ALA A 47 20.67 3.38 20.43
C ALA A 47 20.56 2.29 19.38
N ALA A 48 19.70 1.32 19.59
CA ALA A 48 19.41 0.30 18.60
C ALA A 48 19.05 1.06 17.32
N LYS A 49 19.76 0.77 16.21
CA LYS A 49 19.39 1.33 14.90
C LYS A 49 17.89 1.17 14.78
N ALA A 50 17.15 2.26 14.60
CA ALA A 50 15.71 2.22 14.45
C ALA A 50 15.39 1.10 13.45
N SER A 51 14.52 0.19 13.84
CA SER A 51 14.12 -0.94 12.98
C SER A 51 13.61 -0.36 11.66
N GLN A 52 14.09 -0.87 10.54
CA GLN A 52 13.66 -0.46 9.20
C GLN A 52 12.18 -0.78 8.95
N PHE A 53 11.58 -1.60 9.81
CA PHE A 53 10.21 -2.09 9.73
C PHE A 53 9.41 -1.73 10.98
N PRO A 54 8.08 -1.58 10.89
CA PRO A 54 7.18 -1.50 12.01
C PRO A 54 7.42 -2.66 13.01
N ALA A 55 7.13 -2.39 14.31
CA ALA A 55 7.44 -3.35 15.38
C ALA A 55 6.54 -4.60 15.35
N ASP A 56 5.40 -4.53 14.70
CA ASP A 56 4.41 -5.59 14.54
C ASP A 56 4.71 -6.56 13.38
N TYR A 57 5.72 -6.27 12.55
CA TYR A 57 6.16 -7.22 11.53
C TYR A 57 6.95 -8.35 12.18
N ASP A 58 6.54 -9.60 11.92
CA ASP A 58 7.33 -10.75 12.33
C ASP A 58 8.62 -10.91 11.48
N ASP A 59 9.53 -11.74 11.95
CA ASP A 59 10.85 -11.86 11.33
C ASP A 59 10.77 -12.52 9.95
N GLU A 60 9.86 -13.47 9.74
CA GLU A 60 9.63 -14.10 8.45
C GLU A 60 9.16 -13.07 7.41
N ALA A 61 8.16 -12.24 7.74
CA ALA A 61 7.69 -11.17 6.86
C ALA A 61 8.82 -10.18 6.51
N LYS A 62 9.64 -9.79 7.51
CA LYS A 62 10.82 -8.93 7.28
C LYS A 62 11.82 -9.55 6.33
N ASP A 63 12.09 -10.85 6.45
CA ASP A 63 13.03 -11.56 5.61
C ASP A 63 12.51 -11.73 4.19
N ILE A 64 11.23 -12.04 4.03
CA ILE A 64 10.56 -12.07 2.71
C ILE A 64 10.65 -10.69 2.04
N ILE A 65 10.27 -9.61 2.74
CA ILE A 65 10.30 -8.24 2.20
C ILE A 65 11.74 -7.84 1.78
N ARG A 66 12.75 -8.18 2.58
CA ARG A 66 14.16 -7.93 2.21
C ARG A 66 14.58 -8.69 0.97
N ALA A 67 14.18 -9.96 0.86
CA ALA A 67 14.54 -10.81 -0.27
C ALA A 67 13.94 -10.31 -1.60
N VAL A 68 12.73 -9.76 -1.58
CA VAL A 68 12.04 -9.29 -2.79
C VAL A 68 12.31 -7.81 -3.13
N LYS A 69 12.95 -7.06 -2.23
CA LYS A 69 13.20 -5.62 -2.41
C LYS A 69 13.84 -5.23 -3.76
N PRO A 70 14.78 -6.01 -4.33
CA PRO A 70 15.35 -5.71 -5.65
C PRO A 70 14.35 -5.85 -6.81
N TYR A 71 13.22 -6.51 -6.60
CA TYR A 71 12.27 -6.92 -7.62
C TYR A 71 10.93 -6.20 -7.52
N THR A 72 10.79 -5.20 -6.64
CA THR A 72 9.52 -4.48 -6.46
C THR A 72 9.73 -3.01 -6.07
N MET A 73 8.80 -2.16 -6.52
CA MET A 73 8.64 -0.79 -6.05
C MET A 73 7.62 -0.69 -4.91
N THR A 74 6.87 -1.75 -4.66
CA THR A 74 5.84 -1.83 -3.62
C THR A 74 6.44 -1.55 -2.23
N SER A 75 5.72 -0.78 -1.43
CA SER A 75 6.15 -0.43 -0.07
C SER A 75 6.19 -1.64 0.87
N PRO A 76 6.97 -1.60 1.94
CA PRO A 76 6.96 -2.66 2.95
C PRO A 76 5.58 -2.92 3.54
N GLU A 77 4.75 -1.88 3.70
CA GLU A 77 3.39 -1.99 4.22
C GLU A 77 2.50 -2.81 3.28
N ARG A 78 2.54 -2.52 1.99
CA ARG A 78 1.76 -3.27 0.97
C ARG A 78 2.28 -4.70 0.81
N LEU A 79 3.60 -4.91 0.85
CA LEU A 79 4.18 -6.26 0.84
C LEU A 79 3.77 -7.07 2.08
N ASN A 80 3.79 -6.46 3.27
CA ASN A 80 3.34 -7.13 4.48
C ASN A 80 1.84 -7.47 4.41
N ALA A 81 1.02 -6.58 3.88
CA ALA A 81 -0.41 -6.86 3.66
C ALA A 81 -0.59 -8.06 2.71
N PHE A 82 0.22 -8.18 1.66
CA PHE A 82 0.19 -9.33 0.76
C PHE A 82 0.64 -10.63 1.44
N VAL A 83 1.70 -10.59 2.27
CA VAL A 83 2.11 -11.73 3.12
C VAL A 83 0.97 -12.15 4.05
N LEU A 84 0.31 -11.20 4.71
CA LEU A 84 -0.83 -11.49 5.59
C LEU A 84 -2.04 -12.05 4.82
N ALA A 85 -2.34 -11.52 3.63
CA ALA A 85 -3.37 -12.05 2.74
C ALA A 85 -3.08 -13.50 2.33
N THR A 86 -1.83 -13.79 1.97
CA THR A 86 -1.39 -15.16 1.62
C THR A 86 -1.54 -16.11 2.82
N ARG A 87 -1.13 -15.68 4.00
CA ARG A 87 -1.33 -16.47 5.23
C ARG A 87 -2.80 -16.67 5.55
N HIS A 88 -3.65 -15.67 5.29
CA HIS A 88 -5.09 -15.74 5.51
C HIS A 88 -5.73 -16.83 4.63
N ILE A 89 -5.48 -16.81 3.33
CA ILE A 89 -6.11 -17.79 2.41
C ILE A 89 -5.68 -19.22 2.71
N VAL A 90 -4.42 -19.44 3.09
CA VAL A 90 -3.94 -20.78 3.47
C VAL A 90 -4.55 -21.21 4.79
N ARG A 91 -4.52 -20.36 5.83
CA ARG A 91 -5.04 -20.69 7.16
C ARG A 91 -6.52 -21.03 7.16
N HIS A 92 -7.29 -20.35 6.33
CA HIS A 92 -8.75 -20.53 6.24
C HIS A 92 -9.17 -21.50 5.11
N GLY A 93 -8.21 -22.11 4.41
CA GLY A 93 -8.52 -23.02 3.31
C GLY A 93 -9.33 -22.38 2.19
N ILE A 94 -9.13 -21.06 1.93
CA ILE A 94 -9.83 -20.33 0.86
C ILE A 94 -9.38 -20.91 -0.48
N PRO A 95 -10.30 -21.44 -1.31
CA PRO A 95 -9.93 -22.05 -2.59
C PRO A 95 -9.54 -21.01 -3.64
N GLY A 96 -8.90 -21.47 -4.73
CA GLY A 96 -8.55 -20.63 -5.87
C GLY A 96 -7.09 -20.21 -5.89
N ASP A 97 -6.72 -19.61 -7.01
CA ASP A 97 -5.35 -19.23 -7.36
C ASP A 97 -5.06 -17.78 -6.96
N VAL A 98 -3.81 -17.35 -7.16
CA VAL A 98 -3.39 -15.98 -6.92
C VAL A 98 -3.18 -15.28 -8.25
N VAL A 99 -3.80 -14.11 -8.40
CA VAL A 99 -3.72 -13.29 -9.61
C VAL A 99 -3.15 -11.91 -9.26
N GLU A 100 -2.15 -11.48 -10.01
CA GLU A 100 -1.63 -10.11 -10.00
C GLU A 100 -1.65 -9.55 -11.42
N CYS A 101 -2.25 -8.36 -11.56
CA CYS A 101 -2.23 -7.56 -12.77
C CYS A 101 -1.28 -6.38 -12.56
N GLY A 102 -0.24 -6.28 -13.43
CA GLY A 102 0.87 -5.36 -13.23
C GLY A 102 1.91 -5.92 -12.25
N VAL A 103 2.91 -6.62 -12.76
CA VAL A 103 3.89 -7.33 -11.91
C VAL A 103 5.27 -6.68 -11.89
N TRP A 104 5.56 -5.81 -12.88
CA TRP A 104 6.89 -5.24 -13.08
C TRP A 104 7.96 -6.34 -13.05
N ARG A 105 8.87 -6.36 -12.04
CA ARG A 105 9.91 -7.40 -11.86
C ARG A 105 9.44 -8.61 -11.02
N GLY A 106 8.15 -8.71 -10.73
CA GLY A 106 7.52 -9.85 -10.07
C GLY A 106 7.76 -9.97 -8.56
N GLY A 107 8.25 -8.91 -7.88
CA GLY A 107 8.64 -9.01 -6.47
C GLY A 107 7.48 -9.27 -5.50
N SER A 108 6.29 -8.74 -5.77
CA SER A 108 5.10 -9.00 -4.95
C SER A 108 4.69 -10.47 -5.04
N MET A 109 4.65 -11.02 -6.26
CA MET A 109 4.36 -12.45 -6.45
C MET A 109 5.46 -13.37 -5.90
N GLN A 110 6.73 -12.96 -5.94
CA GLN A 110 7.80 -13.68 -5.24
C GLN A 110 7.57 -13.67 -3.72
N ALA A 111 7.05 -12.57 -3.13
CA ALA A 111 6.70 -12.54 -1.71
C ALA A 111 5.56 -13.50 -1.39
N CYS A 112 4.54 -13.57 -2.25
CA CYS A 112 3.44 -14.54 -2.14
C CYS A 112 4.00 -15.98 -2.22
N ALA A 113 4.77 -16.32 -3.25
CA ALA A 113 5.36 -17.65 -3.44
C ALA A 113 6.22 -18.08 -2.24
N ARG A 114 7.06 -17.19 -1.70
CA ARG A 114 7.86 -17.46 -0.50
C ARG A 114 6.99 -17.70 0.73
N THR A 115 5.90 -16.96 0.88
CA THR A 115 4.93 -17.15 1.97
C THR A 115 4.20 -18.49 1.84
N LEU A 116 3.76 -18.87 0.64
CA LEU A 116 3.14 -20.16 0.38
C LEU A 116 4.10 -21.31 0.73
N LEU A 117 5.36 -21.21 0.30
CA LEU A 117 6.40 -22.21 0.61
C LEU A 117 6.63 -22.35 2.12
N SER A 118 6.68 -21.25 2.87
CA SER A 118 6.86 -21.30 4.32
C SER A 118 5.71 -21.98 5.04
N LEU A 119 4.52 -21.96 4.43
CA LEU A 119 3.33 -22.62 4.93
C LEU A 119 3.16 -24.07 4.43
N GLY A 120 4.10 -24.56 3.61
CA GLY A 120 4.02 -25.87 2.98
C GLY A 120 2.98 -25.99 1.89
N GLU A 121 2.49 -24.86 1.36
CA GLU A 121 1.49 -24.80 0.30
C GLU A 121 2.20 -24.61 -1.08
N THR A 122 2.05 -25.57 -1.96
CA THR A 122 2.64 -25.54 -3.30
C THR A 122 1.65 -25.89 -4.41
N GLY A 123 0.38 -26.05 -4.03
CA GLY A 123 -0.68 -26.50 -4.94
C GLY A 123 -1.39 -25.38 -5.71
N ARG A 124 -1.15 -24.10 -5.37
CA ARG A 124 -1.83 -22.97 -6.02
C ARG A 124 -1.07 -22.49 -7.25
N ASP A 125 -1.81 -22.12 -8.26
CA ASP A 125 -1.24 -21.45 -9.43
C ASP A 125 -1.10 -19.94 -9.18
N LEU A 126 -0.02 -19.37 -9.73
CA LEU A 126 0.31 -17.95 -9.63
C LEU A 126 0.22 -17.34 -11.03
N TYR A 127 -0.71 -16.42 -11.24
CA TYR A 127 -0.94 -15.77 -12.53
C TYR A 127 -0.38 -14.35 -12.51
N LEU A 128 0.59 -14.09 -13.38
CA LEU A 128 1.32 -12.84 -13.52
C LEU A 128 0.94 -12.17 -14.85
N PHE A 129 0.00 -11.23 -14.78
CA PHE A 129 -0.43 -10.47 -15.97
C PHE A 129 0.38 -9.18 -16.07
N ASP A 130 1.06 -8.98 -17.20
CA ASP A 130 1.82 -7.76 -17.49
C ASP A 130 2.04 -7.62 -18.99
N THR A 131 2.26 -6.42 -19.47
CA THR A 131 2.74 -6.19 -20.83
C THR A 131 4.15 -6.73 -21.01
N TYR A 132 4.96 -6.74 -19.95
CA TYR A 132 6.41 -6.96 -19.94
C TYR A 132 7.16 -6.00 -20.87
N GLU A 133 6.59 -4.83 -21.10
CA GLU A 133 7.10 -3.75 -21.95
C GLU A 133 7.02 -2.38 -21.25
N GLY A 134 6.41 -2.36 -20.04
CA GLY A 134 6.17 -1.16 -19.25
C GLY A 134 4.77 -0.60 -19.39
N MET A 135 4.59 0.64 -18.95
CA MET A 135 3.28 1.30 -18.85
C MET A 135 2.59 1.45 -20.22
N THR A 136 1.29 1.19 -20.24
CA THR A 136 0.41 1.57 -21.34
C THR A 136 0.14 3.08 -21.33
N PRO A 137 -0.30 3.69 -22.44
CA PRO A 137 -0.69 5.10 -22.44
C PRO A 137 -1.84 5.37 -21.45
N PRO A 138 -1.72 6.36 -20.57
CA PRO A 138 -2.80 6.76 -19.68
C PRO A 138 -3.93 7.49 -20.43
N THR A 139 -5.08 7.63 -19.78
CA THR A 139 -6.23 8.39 -20.26
C THR A 139 -6.38 9.73 -19.52
N ALA A 140 -7.41 10.50 -19.81
CA ALA A 140 -7.65 11.79 -19.16
C ALA A 140 -8.02 11.66 -17.68
N GLU A 141 -8.55 10.51 -17.28
CA GLU A 141 -8.90 10.17 -15.90
C GLU A 141 -7.66 9.93 -15.02
N ASP A 142 -6.52 9.59 -15.65
CA ASP A 142 -5.32 9.17 -14.96
C ASP A 142 -4.51 10.39 -14.47
N LEU A 143 -5.03 11.01 -13.43
CA LEU A 143 -4.37 12.09 -12.73
C LEU A 143 -3.69 11.53 -11.46
N ARG A 144 -2.47 12.00 -11.19
CA ARG A 144 -1.85 11.75 -9.90
C ARG A 144 -2.65 12.45 -8.78
N ARG A 145 -2.51 12.01 -7.54
CA ARG A 145 -3.24 12.55 -6.36
C ARG A 145 -3.18 14.08 -6.21
N ASP A 146 -2.18 14.75 -6.76
CA ASP A 146 -2.04 16.22 -6.78
C ASP A 146 -2.65 16.89 -8.03
N GLY A 147 -3.37 16.12 -8.86
CA GLY A 147 -4.06 16.60 -10.06
C GLY A 147 -3.19 16.69 -11.31
N ARG A 148 -1.93 16.28 -11.27
CA ARG A 148 -1.07 16.28 -12.48
C ARG A 148 -1.42 15.09 -13.38
N PRO A 149 -1.60 15.33 -14.71
CA PRO A 149 -1.82 14.25 -15.67
C PRO A 149 -0.67 13.24 -15.68
N ALA A 150 -1.01 11.94 -15.72
CA ALA A 150 -0.03 10.87 -15.82
C ALA A 150 0.83 11.00 -17.07
N GLN A 151 0.23 11.38 -18.21
CA GLN A 151 0.96 11.59 -19.46
C GLN A 151 2.10 12.62 -19.32
N GLU A 152 1.86 13.73 -18.64
CA GLU A 152 2.91 14.75 -18.41
C GLU A 152 4.06 14.19 -17.55
N LEU A 153 3.74 13.30 -16.59
CA LEU A 153 4.75 12.68 -15.74
C LEU A 153 5.59 11.65 -16.51
N LEU A 154 4.97 10.91 -17.43
CA LEU A 154 5.66 9.97 -18.30
C LEU A 154 6.54 10.70 -19.31
N ASP A 155 6.02 11.75 -19.96
CA ASP A 155 6.74 12.53 -20.98
C ASP A 155 7.94 13.30 -20.41
N ALA A 156 7.84 13.71 -19.13
CA ALA A 156 8.93 14.40 -18.43
C ALA A 156 10.12 13.49 -18.10
N GLN A 157 10.00 12.17 -18.29
CA GLN A 157 11.02 11.20 -17.91
C GLN A 157 11.29 10.20 -19.04
N GLY A 158 12.54 9.78 -19.18
CA GLY A 158 12.92 8.74 -20.14
C GLY A 158 12.34 7.37 -19.75
N LYS A 159 12.19 6.48 -20.72
CA LYS A 159 11.65 5.12 -20.53
C LYS A 159 12.49 4.22 -19.61
N ASP A 160 13.71 4.62 -19.31
CA ASP A 160 14.62 3.97 -18.35
C ASP A 160 14.29 4.29 -16.88
N ARG A 161 13.34 5.19 -16.65
CA ARG A 161 12.97 5.62 -15.29
C ARG A 161 11.92 4.73 -14.68
N PRO A 162 11.91 4.59 -13.34
CA PRO A 162 10.99 3.70 -12.63
C PRO A 162 9.51 3.92 -12.93
N ILE A 163 9.11 5.15 -13.23
CA ILE A 163 7.71 5.48 -13.56
C ILE A 163 7.19 4.74 -14.80
N TRP A 164 8.09 4.29 -15.70
CA TRP A 164 7.71 3.51 -16.86
C TRP A 164 7.53 2.02 -16.58
N ALA A 165 7.90 1.57 -15.38
CA ALA A 165 7.79 0.19 -14.92
C ALA A 165 8.26 -0.86 -15.95
N VAL A 166 9.30 -0.54 -16.73
CA VAL A 166 9.80 -1.45 -17.77
C VAL A 166 10.54 -2.62 -17.12
N ALA A 167 10.07 -3.83 -17.39
CA ALA A 167 10.75 -5.08 -17.06
C ALA A 167 10.40 -6.12 -18.13
N SER A 168 11.40 -6.84 -18.65
CA SER A 168 11.12 -7.88 -19.63
C SER A 168 10.65 -9.16 -18.95
N LEU A 169 9.96 -10.02 -19.72
CA LEU A 169 9.52 -11.33 -19.24
C LEU A 169 10.70 -12.16 -18.73
N GLU A 170 11.83 -12.09 -19.42
CA GLU A 170 13.06 -12.82 -19.05
C GLU A 170 13.62 -12.34 -17.71
N ASP A 171 13.56 -11.02 -17.40
CA ASP A 171 13.97 -10.48 -16.10
C ASP A 171 13.08 -10.98 -14.96
N VAL A 172 11.76 -11.05 -15.20
CA VAL A 172 10.80 -11.58 -14.22
C VAL A 172 11.02 -13.07 -13.99
N GLN A 173 11.19 -13.85 -15.05
CA GLN A 173 11.48 -15.29 -14.97
C GLN A 173 12.79 -15.55 -14.22
N ALA A 174 13.86 -14.82 -14.53
CA ALA A 174 15.14 -14.93 -13.83
C ALA A 174 15.02 -14.60 -12.32
N GLY A 175 14.17 -13.61 -11.97
CA GLY A 175 13.85 -13.30 -10.57
C GLY A 175 13.15 -14.46 -9.86
N PHE A 176 12.22 -15.13 -10.53
CA PHE A 176 11.50 -16.29 -9.99
C PHE A 176 12.36 -17.57 -9.88
N GLU A 177 13.42 -17.72 -10.68
CA GLU A 177 14.33 -18.87 -10.54
C GLU A 177 14.99 -18.96 -9.15
N GLN A 178 15.02 -17.86 -8.41
CA GLN A 178 15.54 -17.80 -7.04
C GLN A 178 14.52 -18.25 -5.98
N VAL A 179 13.26 -18.49 -6.38
CA VAL A 179 12.18 -18.94 -5.50
C VAL A 179 11.90 -20.40 -5.83
N PRO A 180 12.08 -21.35 -4.89
CA PRO A 180 11.88 -22.77 -5.14
C PRO A 180 10.39 -23.16 -5.19
N TYR A 181 9.55 -22.35 -5.84
CA TYR A 181 8.16 -22.64 -6.13
C TYR A 181 8.05 -23.47 -7.41
N PRO A 182 7.07 -24.41 -7.52
CA PRO A 182 6.90 -25.22 -8.72
C PRO A 182 6.75 -24.36 -9.98
N LYS A 183 7.63 -24.55 -10.96
CA LYS A 183 7.68 -23.70 -12.16
C LYS A 183 6.45 -23.85 -13.06
N ASP A 184 5.86 -25.02 -13.09
CA ASP A 184 4.62 -25.35 -13.80
C ASP A 184 3.38 -24.70 -13.20
N ARG A 185 3.52 -24.10 -12.01
CA ARG A 185 2.47 -23.36 -11.31
C ARG A 185 2.63 -21.83 -11.40
N VAL A 186 3.60 -21.35 -12.17
CA VAL A 186 3.80 -19.91 -12.37
C VAL A 186 3.48 -19.58 -13.83
N HIS A 187 2.38 -18.87 -14.03
CA HIS A 187 1.86 -18.52 -15.35
C HIS A 187 2.15 -17.06 -15.68
N TYR A 188 2.99 -16.85 -16.67
CA TYR A 188 3.32 -15.52 -17.18
C TYR A 188 2.41 -15.17 -18.34
N VAL A 189 1.48 -14.25 -18.15
CA VAL A 189 0.50 -13.86 -19.16
C VAL A 189 0.90 -12.51 -19.76
N ARG A 190 1.49 -12.56 -20.97
CA ARG A 190 1.97 -11.36 -21.66
C ARG A 190 0.87 -10.69 -22.46
N GLY A 191 0.67 -9.41 -22.24
CA GLY A 191 -0.25 -8.55 -22.98
C GLY A 191 -0.91 -7.53 -22.08
N LYS A 192 -1.69 -6.63 -22.67
CA LYS A 192 -2.55 -5.74 -21.90
C LYS A 192 -3.64 -6.56 -21.21
N VAL A 193 -4.04 -6.15 -20.02
CA VAL A 193 -5.11 -6.85 -19.30
C VAL A 193 -6.43 -6.83 -20.06
N GLU A 194 -6.70 -5.79 -20.84
CA GLU A 194 -7.87 -5.67 -21.69
C GLU A 194 -7.94 -6.74 -22.79
N ASP A 195 -6.78 -7.28 -23.20
CA ASP A 195 -6.68 -8.31 -24.26
C ASP A 195 -6.58 -9.73 -23.67
N THR A 196 -6.10 -9.88 -22.44
CA THR A 196 -5.78 -11.18 -21.83
C THR A 196 -6.81 -11.64 -20.82
N VAL A 197 -7.44 -10.70 -20.11
CA VAL A 197 -8.53 -10.95 -19.16
C VAL A 197 -9.88 -10.85 -19.87
N PRO A 198 -10.85 -11.75 -19.61
CA PRO A 198 -10.83 -12.87 -18.66
C PRO A 198 -10.30 -14.18 -19.24
N GLY A 199 -9.88 -14.19 -20.52
CA GLY A 199 -9.64 -15.42 -21.28
C GLY A 199 -8.51 -16.30 -20.74
N GLN A 200 -7.49 -15.69 -20.11
CA GLN A 200 -6.32 -16.41 -19.57
C GLN A 200 -6.27 -16.42 -18.04
N ALA A 201 -7.31 -15.91 -17.37
CA ALA A 201 -7.37 -15.91 -15.92
C ALA A 201 -8.05 -17.18 -15.37
N PRO A 202 -7.69 -17.63 -14.14
CA PRO A 202 -8.30 -18.80 -13.52
C PRO A 202 -9.78 -18.54 -13.19
N GLU A 203 -10.56 -19.62 -13.10
CA GLU A 203 -11.99 -19.57 -12.76
C GLU A 203 -12.25 -19.18 -11.30
N GLN A 204 -11.33 -19.52 -10.39
CA GLN A 204 -11.43 -19.20 -8.97
C GLN A 204 -10.15 -18.50 -8.51
N ILE A 205 -10.34 -17.36 -7.83
CA ILE A 205 -9.26 -16.52 -7.35
C ILE A 205 -9.39 -16.41 -5.83
N SER A 206 -8.31 -16.68 -5.12
CA SER A 206 -8.22 -16.49 -3.67
C SER A 206 -7.60 -15.15 -3.28
N ILE A 207 -6.67 -14.64 -4.11
CA ILE A 207 -6.12 -13.29 -3.99
C ILE A 207 -6.13 -12.64 -5.36
N LEU A 208 -6.70 -11.45 -5.45
CA LEU A 208 -6.68 -10.59 -6.63
C LEU A 208 -5.94 -9.30 -6.27
N ARG A 209 -4.78 -9.06 -6.88
CA ARG A 209 -4.02 -7.82 -6.74
C ARG A 209 -4.03 -7.04 -8.04
N LEU A 210 -4.47 -5.77 -7.97
CA LEU A 210 -4.55 -4.82 -9.07
C LEU A 210 -3.47 -3.75 -8.89
N ASP A 211 -2.53 -3.66 -9.84
CA ASP A 211 -1.35 -2.80 -9.81
C ASP A 211 -0.98 -2.30 -11.22
N THR A 212 -2.01 -1.94 -12.00
CA THR A 212 -1.87 -1.49 -13.39
C THR A 212 -2.03 0.01 -13.55
N ASP A 213 -2.15 0.75 -12.45
CA ASP A 213 -2.17 2.20 -12.30
C ASP A 213 -3.41 2.92 -12.89
N TRP A 214 -3.89 2.54 -14.09
CA TRP A 214 -4.82 3.34 -14.87
C TRP A 214 -6.29 3.00 -14.64
N TYR A 215 -7.16 3.99 -14.90
CA TYR A 215 -8.61 3.83 -14.84
C TYR A 215 -9.11 2.67 -15.69
N ALA A 216 -8.69 2.64 -16.97
CA ALA A 216 -9.21 1.66 -17.93
C ALA A 216 -8.85 0.23 -17.53
N SER A 217 -7.59 -0.04 -17.19
CA SER A 217 -7.13 -1.37 -16.77
C SER A 217 -7.77 -1.79 -15.44
N THR A 218 -7.76 -0.93 -14.42
CA THR A 218 -8.38 -1.23 -13.12
C THR A 218 -9.88 -1.53 -13.25
N LYS A 219 -10.61 -0.76 -14.08
CA LYS A 219 -12.04 -1.01 -14.32
C LYS A 219 -12.27 -2.33 -15.02
N HIS A 220 -11.49 -2.63 -16.07
CA HIS A 220 -11.58 -3.89 -16.80
C HIS A 220 -11.31 -5.11 -15.90
N GLU A 221 -10.28 -5.04 -15.09
CA GLU A 221 -9.91 -6.10 -14.12
C GLU A 221 -11.03 -6.36 -13.12
N LEU A 222 -11.57 -5.32 -12.51
CA LEU A 222 -12.69 -5.46 -11.57
C LEU A 222 -13.92 -6.07 -12.22
N GLN A 223 -14.30 -5.60 -13.40
CA GLN A 223 -15.48 -6.10 -14.13
C GLN A 223 -15.37 -7.58 -14.49
N HIS A 224 -14.17 -8.09 -14.76
CA HIS A 224 -13.98 -9.45 -15.28
C HIS A 224 -13.42 -10.43 -14.24
N LEU A 225 -12.68 -9.95 -13.22
CA LEU A 225 -12.02 -10.83 -12.25
C LEU A 225 -12.69 -10.82 -10.87
N TYR A 226 -13.34 -9.72 -10.45
CA TYR A 226 -13.94 -9.68 -9.12
C TYR A 226 -15.01 -10.76 -8.91
N GLY A 227 -15.77 -11.10 -9.95
CA GLY A 227 -16.74 -12.20 -9.92
C GLY A 227 -16.09 -13.58 -9.67
N ARG A 228 -14.81 -13.74 -10.04
CA ARG A 228 -14.03 -14.97 -9.81
C ARG A 228 -13.32 -15.00 -8.46
N LEU A 229 -13.18 -13.85 -7.79
CA LEU A 229 -12.69 -13.78 -6.41
C LEU A 229 -13.73 -14.46 -5.51
N VAL A 230 -13.33 -15.51 -4.82
CA VAL A 230 -14.23 -16.30 -3.97
C VAL A 230 -14.53 -15.59 -2.65
N SER A 231 -15.64 -15.97 -1.97
CA SER A 231 -15.93 -15.51 -0.60
C SER A 231 -14.78 -15.87 0.35
N GLY A 232 -14.37 -14.93 1.19
CA GLY A 232 -13.18 -15.03 2.03
C GLY A 232 -11.87 -14.74 1.32
N GLY A 233 -11.89 -14.60 -0.02
CA GLY A 233 -10.73 -14.18 -0.81
C GLY A 233 -10.37 -12.71 -0.58
N VAL A 234 -9.15 -12.33 -0.95
CA VAL A 234 -8.59 -11.00 -0.66
C VAL A 234 -8.41 -10.19 -1.93
N LEU A 235 -8.98 -8.99 -1.93
CA LEU A 235 -8.74 -7.98 -2.95
C LEU A 235 -7.67 -7.00 -2.44
N LEU A 236 -6.61 -6.77 -3.24
CA LEU A 236 -5.62 -5.73 -3.01
C LEU A 236 -5.63 -4.77 -4.21
N ILE A 237 -5.71 -3.48 -3.94
CA ILE A 237 -5.69 -2.41 -4.94
C ILE A 237 -4.51 -1.50 -4.60
N ASP A 238 -3.49 -1.51 -5.44
CA ASP A 238 -2.22 -0.85 -5.12
C ASP A 238 -2.32 0.67 -5.24
N ASP A 239 -3.05 1.17 -6.24
CA ASP A 239 -3.00 2.54 -6.73
C ASP A 239 -4.11 3.46 -6.26
N TYR A 240 -5.09 2.98 -5.52
CA TYR A 240 -6.29 3.71 -5.10
C TYR A 240 -6.01 5.10 -4.50
N GLY A 241 -4.95 5.24 -3.72
CA GLY A 241 -4.57 6.49 -3.08
C GLY A 241 -3.61 7.36 -3.90
N TYR A 242 -3.00 6.81 -4.94
CA TYR A 242 -1.98 7.50 -5.72
C TYR A 242 -2.51 8.04 -7.06
N TRP A 243 -3.28 7.23 -7.81
CA TRP A 243 -3.91 7.60 -9.08
C TRP A 243 -5.40 7.82 -8.92
N GLN A 244 -5.89 8.98 -9.37
CA GLN A 244 -7.33 9.30 -9.31
C GLN A 244 -8.16 8.39 -10.22
N GLY A 245 -7.61 7.99 -11.38
CA GLY A 245 -8.24 7.07 -12.30
C GLY A 245 -8.49 5.69 -11.68
N SER A 246 -7.48 5.09 -11.04
CA SER A 246 -7.65 3.82 -10.33
C SER A 246 -8.71 3.92 -9.23
N ARG A 247 -8.70 5.00 -8.44
CA ARG A 247 -9.74 5.24 -7.43
C ARG A 247 -11.12 5.32 -8.05
N GLN A 248 -11.28 6.11 -9.11
CA GLN A 248 -12.55 6.30 -9.79
C GLN A 248 -13.10 4.96 -10.31
N ALA A 249 -12.24 4.14 -10.92
CA ALA A 249 -12.62 2.82 -11.41
C ALA A 249 -13.16 1.91 -10.29
N VAL A 250 -12.53 1.93 -9.12
CA VAL A 250 -12.97 1.15 -7.95
C VAL A 250 -14.30 1.68 -7.40
N ASP A 251 -14.41 2.99 -7.20
CA ASP A 251 -15.59 3.62 -6.61
C ASP A 251 -16.82 3.41 -7.51
N GLU A 252 -16.66 3.60 -8.83
CA GLU A 252 -17.71 3.31 -9.82
C GLU A 252 -18.11 1.84 -9.82
N PHE A 253 -17.14 0.92 -9.80
CA PHE A 253 -17.42 -0.52 -9.76
C PHE A 253 -18.26 -0.91 -8.54
N LEU A 254 -17.92 -0.40 -7.35
CA LEU A 254 -18.66 -0.68 -6.12
C LEU A 254 -20.08 -0.08 -6.17
N GLU A 255 -20.24 1.12 -6.74
CA GLU A 255 -21.55 1.74 -6.92
C GLU A 255 -22.41 0.97 -7.94
N GLU A 256 -21.85 0.62 -9.11
CA GLU A 256 -22.54 -0.11 -10.19
C GLU A 256 -23.00 -1.51 -9.75
N THR A 257 -22.20 -2.19 -8.94
CA THR A 257 -22.51 -3.56 -8.49
C THR A 257 -23.25 -3.63 -7.16
N GLY A 258 -23.27 -2.54 -6.40
CA GLY A 258 -23.84 -2.50 -5.06
C GLY A 258 -22.99 -3.26 -4.01
N GLU A 259 -21.77 -3.64 -4.35
CA GLU A 259 -20.83 -4.32 -3.44
C GLU A 259 -20.42 -3.40 -2.29
N GLN A 260 -20.49 -3.91 -1.06
CA GLN A 260 -20.11 -3.16 0.14
C GLN A 260 -18.87 -3.77 0.77
N LEU A 261 -17.71 -3.27 0.38
CA LEU A 261 -16.43 -3.72 0.88
C LEU A 261 -15.86 -2.75 1.93
N LEU A 262 -15.36 -3.29 3.03
CA LEU A 262 -14.53 -2.52 3.96
C LEU A 262 -13.11 -2.37 3.38
N LEU A 263 -12.88 -1.32 2.61
CA LEU A 263 -11.57 -1.02 2.04
C LEU A 263 -10.64 -0.42 3.10
N LEU A 264 -9.80 -1.24 3.70
CA LEU A 264 -8.80 -0.79 4.67
C LEU A 264 -7.58 -0.21 3.94
N ARG A 265 -7.03 0.87 4.48
CA ARG A 265 -5.83 1.50 3.93
C ARG A 265 -4.58 0.68 4.25
N MET A 266 -3.75 0.45 3.24
CA MET A 266 -2.38 -0.07 3.35
C MET A 266 -1.45 0.87 2.56
N ASP A 267 -0.84 1.84 3.22
CA ASP A 267 -0.09 2.92 2.57
C ASP A 267 -0.97 3.68 1.54
N GLU A 268 -0.61 3.75 0.27
CA GLU A 268 -1.43 4.34 -0.81
C GLU A 268 -2.53 3.37 -1.31
N GLY A 269 -2.37 2.07 -1.08
CA GLY A 269 -3.30 1.04 -1.55
C GLY A 269 -4.50 0.80 -0.64
N ARG A 270 -5.30 -0.20 -1.05
CA ARG A 270 -6.44 -0.71 -0.28
C ARG A 270 -6.44 -2.23 -0.25
N ILE A 271 -6.96 -2.77 0.84
CA ILE A 271 -7.16 -4.22 1.02
C ILE A 271 -8.57 -4.46 1.56
N ALA A 272 -9.21 -5.51 1.06
CA ALA A 272 -10.48 -6.01 1.57
C ALA A 272 -10.56 -7.53 1.49
N VAL A 273 -11.34 -8.13 2.38
CA VAL A 273 -11.78 -9.52 2.25
C VAL A 273 -13.16 -9.51 1.62
N LYS A 274 -13.37 -10.31 0.59
CA LYS A 274 -14.68 -10.46 -0.06
C LYS A 274 -15.61 -11.23 0.90
N PRO A 275 -16.82 -10.70 1.18
CA PRO A 275 -17.79 -11.35 2.07
C PRO A 275 -18.19 -12.76 1.67
#